data_a0fb100159862e18cbd274f3bd23f950
#
_entry.id   a0fb100159862e18cbd274f3bd23f950
#
_cell.length_a   1.000
_cell.length_b   1.000
_cell.length_c   1.000
_cell.angle_alpha   90.00
_cell.angle_beta   90.00
_cell.angle_gamma   90.00
#
_symmetry.space_group_name_H-M   'P 1'
#
loop_
_entity.id
_entity.type
_entity.pdbx_description
1 polymer ?
#
loop_
_entity_poly.entity_id
_entity_poly.type
_entity_poly.pdbx_seq_one_letter_code
_entity_poly.pdbx_strand_id
1 'polypeptide(L)'
;MTLTKTLAVTTIVCAIGWASTQVGAQDTAAREARDRAEIEALMWRYARALDTLNADAYAAVYAPDGQFGTGANATKGHAALKKMIVDTNDRQAAAAAKGEPRPPMYHMTTNSQLTFVDKDHARLDSYYLTVFGAAGQNVPVRVAAAGRSVDQLVRIDGKWLIQSRDVAPRE
;
A
#
# COMPACT_ATOMS: atom_id res chain seq x y z
N MET A 1 -51.13 -37.77 -20.53
CA MET A 1 -49.71 -37.74 -21.04
C MET A 1 -49.17 -36.31 -21.02
N THR A 2 -49.19 -35.59 -19.86
CA THR A 2 -48.87 -34.16 -19.79
C THR A 2 -48.08 -33.71 -18.54
N LEU A 3 -47.63 -34.68 -17.68
CA LEU A 3 -46.87 -34.32 -16.44
C LEU A 3 -45.36 -34.37 -16.54
N THR A 4 -44.79 -34.92 -17.61
CA THR A 4 -43.35 -35.16 -17.72
C THR A 4 -42.57 -34.00 -18.36
N LYS A 5 -43.23 -33.02 -19.02
CA LYS A 5 -42.57 -31.89 -19.69
C LYS A 5 -42.30 -30.68 -18.78
N THR A 6 -43.05 -30.53 -17.69
CA THR A 6 -42.92 -29.34 -16.80
C THR A 6 -41.76 -29.48 -15.80
N LEU A 7 -41.36 -30.71 -15.42
CA LEU A 7 -40.27 -30.94 -14.48
C LEU A 7 -38.87 -30.65 -15.11
N ALA A 8 -38.71 -30.92 -16.41
CA ALA A 8 -37.44 -30.74 -17.09
C ALA A 8 -37.02 -29.25 -17.26
N VAL A 9 -38.00 -28.36 -17.42
CA VAL A 9 -37.73 -26.90 -17.60
C VAL A 9 -37.32 -26.27 -16.27
N THR A 10 -37.90 -26.66 -15.15
CA THR A 10 -37.55 -26.08 -13.82
C THR A 10 -36.15 -26.48 -13.38
N THR A 11 -35.69 -27.68 -13.69
CA THR A 11 -34.34 -28.14 -13.32
C THR A 11 -33.24 -27.42 -14.11
N ILE A 12 -33.48 -27.09 -15.38
CA ILE A 12 -32.51 -26.39 -16.26
C ILE A 12 -32.35 -24.93 -15.81
N VAL A 13 -33.43 -24.26 -15.43
CA VAL A 13 -33.37 -22.83 -14.99
C VAL A 13 -32.59 -22.71 -13.66
N CYS A 14 -32.76 -23.64 -12.71
CA CYS A 14 -32.02 -23.66 -11.46
C CYS A 14 -30.51 -23.95 -11.69
N ALA A 15 -30.15 -24.83 -12.61
CA ALA A 15 -28.75 -25.15 -12.93
C ALA A 15 -28.02 -24.00 -13.61
N ILE A 16 -28.68 -23.26 -14.49
CA ILE A 16 -28.10 -22.09 -15.16
C ILE A 16 -27.91 -20.93 -14.18
N GLY A 17 -28.85 -20.71 -13.27
CA GLY A 17 -28.72 -19.66 -12.23
C GLY A 17 -27.56 -19.94 -11.25
N TRP A 18 -27.32 -21.21 -10.92
CA TRP A 18 -26.25 -21.62 -10.02
C TRP A 18 -24.86 -21.52 -10.66
N ALA A 19 -24.74 -21.85 -11.93
CA ALA A 19 -23.50 -21.73 -12.68
C ALA A 19 -23.07 -20.25 -12.86
N SER A 20 -24.00 -19.34 -13.14
CA SER A 20 -23.70 -17.93 -13.32
C SER A 20 -23.29 -17.22 -12.02
N THR A 21 -23.83 -17.59 -10.86
CA THR A 21 -23.40 -17.05 -9.56
C THR A 21 -22.01 -17.56 -9.16
N GLN A 22 -21.64 -18.77 -9.51
CA GLN A 22 -20.30 -19.33 -9.25
C GLN A 22 -19.22 -18.66 -10.12
N VAL A 23 -19.49 -18.42 -11.38
CA VAL A 23 -18.56 -17.71 -12.29
C VAL A 23 -18.30 -16.30 -11.79
N GLY A 24 -19.33 -15.54 -11.42
CA GLY A 24 -19.17 -14.18 -10.89
C GLY A 24 -18.37 -14.12 -9.57
N ALA A 25 -18.53 -15.11 -8.69
CA ALA A 25 -17.77 -15.21 -7.45
C ALA A 25 -16.28 -15.54 -7.70
N GLN A 26 -16.01 -16.44 -8.65
CA GLN A 26 -14.64 -16.78 -9.04
C GLN A 26 -13.90 -15.60 -9.68
N ASP A 27 -14.56 -14.84 -10.55
CA ASP A 27 -14.00 -13.65 -11.17
C ASP A 27 -13.69 -12.56 -10.14
N THR A 28 -14.54 -12.39 -9.15
CA THR A 28 -14.32 -11.45 -8.04
C THR A 28 -13.11 -11.86 -7.20
N ALA A 29 -13.04 -13.14 -6.79
CA ALA A 29 -11.92 -13.66 -6.01
C ALA A 29 -10.57 -13.55 -6.77
N ALA A 30 -10.59 -13.88 -8.06
CA ALA A 30 -9.40 -13.75 -8.92
C ALA A 30 -8.94 -12.29 -9.08
N ARG A 31 -9.88 -11.35 -9.17
CA ARG A 31 -9.58 -9.92 -9.19
C ARG A 31 -8.97 -9.47 -7.86
N GLU A 32 -9.60 -9.80 -6.73
CA GLU A 32 -9.10 -9.44 -5.40
C GLU A 32 -7.70 -10.02 -5.14
N ALA A 33 -7.42 -11.23 -5.61
CA ALA A 33 -6.09 -11.82 -5.47
C ALA A 33 -5.03 -11.01 -6.25
N ARG A 34 -5.34 -10.57 -7.46
CA ARG A 34 -4.46 -9.67 -8.24
C ARG A 34 -4.28 -8.33 -7.55
N ASP A 35 -5.37 -7.73 -7.07
CA ASP A 35 -5.35 -6.45 -6.38
C ASP A 35 -4.50 -6.49 -5.10
N ARG A 36 -4.58 -7.58 -4.33
CA ARG A 36 -3.71 -7.81 -3.17
C ARG A 36 -2.23 -7.84 -3.54
N ALA A 37 -1.87 -8.56 -4.60
CA ALA A 37 -0.50 -8.63 -5.08
C ALA A 37 0.02 -7.26 -5.59
N GLU A 38 -0.83 -6.48 -6.26
CA GLU A 38 -0.48 -5.13 -6.71
C GLU A 38 -0.28 -4.15 -5.55
N ILE A 39 -1.13 -4.23 -4.52
CA ILE A 39 -1.02 -3.41 -3.30
C ILE A 39 0.24 -3.80 -2.52
N GLU A 40 0.55 -5.08 -2.40
CA GLU A 40 1.80 -5.53 -1.78
C GLU A 40 3.03 -4.99 -2.53
N ALA A 41 3.03 -5.06 -3.85
CA ALA A 41 4.08 -4.49 -4.70
C ALA A 41 4.14 -2.95 -4.58
N LEU A 42 3.01 -2.25 -4.39
CA LEU A 42 2.96 -0.82 -4.12
C LEU A 42 3.67 -0.50 -2.80
N MET A 43 3.38 -1.23 -1.72
CA MET A 43 3.98 -1.02 -0.40
C MET A 43 5.49 -1.33 -0.41
N TRP A 44 5.91 -2.32 -1.18
CA TRP A 44 7.33 -2.57 -1.43
C TRP A 44 8.01 -1.38 -2.13
N ARG A 45 7.41 -0.83 -3.19
CA ARG A 45 7.94 0.38 -3.87
C ARG A 45 8.02 1.58 -2.94
N TYR A 46 6.99 1.78 -2.09
CA TYR A 46 6.99 2.82 -1.06
C TYR A 46 8.19 2.68 -0.12
N ALA A 47 8.39 1.52 0.49
CA ALA A 47 9.50 1.26 1.40
C ALA A 47 10.85 1.49 0.72
N ARG A 48 11.05 0.95 -0.49
CA ARG A 48 12.30 1.12 -1.24
C ARG A 48 12.59 2.56 -1.62
N ALA A 49 11.58 3.34 -1.99
CA ALA A 49 11.74 4.76 -2.30
C ALA A 49 12.24 5.55 -1.08
N LEU A 50 11.72 5.26 0.11
CA LEU A 50 12.19 5.84 1.38
C LEU A 50 13.59 5.37 1.76
N ASP A 51 13.86 4.07 1.68
CA ASP A 51 15.16 3.50 2.05
C ASP A 51 16.29 4.10 1.22
N THR A 52 16.02 4.39 -0.05
CA THR A 52 17.00 4.94 -1.00
C THR A 52 16.90 6.44 -1.17
N LEU A 53 15.97 7.13 -0.49
CA LEU A 53 15.66 8.55 -0.66
C LEU A 53 15.44 8.95 -2.13
N ASN A 54 14.77 8.06 -2.88
CA ASN A 54 14.39 8.35 -4.26
C ASN A 54 13.09 9.17 -4.29
N ALA A 55 13.24 10.49 -4.44
CA ALA A 55 12.13 11.43 -4.35
C ALA A 55 11.08 11.25 -5.45
N ASP A 56 11.49 10.92 -6.67
CA ASP A 56 10.57 10.68 -7.79
C ASP A 56 9.78 9.38 -7.58
N ALA A 57 10.44 8.31 -7.19
CA ALA A 57 9.79 7.04 -6.88
C ALA A 57 8.85 7.15 -5.67
N TYR A 58 9.21 7.95 -4.66
CA TYR A 58 8.36 8.20 -3.50
C TYR A 58 7.08 8.94 -3.87
N ALA A 59 7.18 10.02 -4.64
CA ALA A 59 6.00 10.74 -5.10
C ALA A 59 5.10 9.87 -6.00
N ALA A 60 5.70 9.05 -6.87
CA ALA A 60 4.98 8.23 -7.85
C ALA A 60 4.13 7.09 -7.24
N VAL A 61 4.33 6.71 -5.97
CA VAL A 61 3.47 5.72 -5.31
C VAL A 61 2.21 6.33 -4.72
N TYR A 62 2.09 7.65 -4.69
CA TYR A 62 0.90 8.36 -4.23
C TYR A 62 -0.01 8.75 -5.40
N ALA A 63 -1.30 8.91 -5.11
CA ALA A 63 -2.23 9.58 -6.01
C ALA A 63 -1.77 11.03 -6.28
N PRO A 64 -2.17 11.69 -7.40
CA PRO A 64 -1.72 13.05 -7.71
C PRO A 64 -1.95 14.06 -6.59
N ASP A 65 -3.04 13.93 -5.84
CA ASP A 65 -3.39 14.72 -4.65
C ASP A 65 -3.17 13.97 -3.33
N GLY A 66 -2.48 12.83 -3.38
CA GLY A 66 -2.23 11.97 -2.23
C GLY A 66 -1.41 12.66 -1.14
N GLN A 67 -1.50 12.14 0.10
CA GLN A 67 -0.88 12.78 1.25
C GLN A 67 -0.18 11.81 2.19
N PHE A 68 0.88 12.30 2.82
CA PHE A 68 1.56 11.68 3.96
C PHE A 68 1.28 12.48 5.23
N GLY A 69 0.89 11.79 6.31
CA GLY A 69 0.43 12.41 7.55
C GLY A 69 -1.02 12.88 7.49
N THR A 70 -1.49 13.47 8.56
CA THR A 70 -2.88 13.93 8.73
C THR A 70 -2.95 15.34 9.32
N GLY A 71 -4.12 15.98 9.19
CA GLY A 71 -4.37 17.33 9.73
C GLY A 71 -3.55 18.42 9.06
N ALA A 72 -3.26 19.47 9.80
CA ALA A 72 -2.57 20.67 9.29
C ALA A 72 -1.11 20.43 8.87
N ASN A 73 -0.50 19.35 9.36
CA ASN A 73 0.90 19.00 9.07
C ASN A 73 1.04 17.96 7.94
N ALA A 74 -0.04 17.61 7.26
CA ALA A 74 0.02 16.67 6.15
C ALA A 74 0.81 17.24 4.96
N THR A 75 1.72 16.43 4.41
CA THR A 75 2.41 16.74 3.16
C THR A 75 1.57 16.22 2.00
N LYS A 76 1.04 17.11 1.15
CA LYS A 76 0.05 16.77 0.14
C LYS A 76 0.50 17.09 -1.28
N GLY A 77 0.23 16.15 -2.18
CA GLY A 77 0.52 16.23 -3.62
C GLY A 77 1.97 15.92 -3.98
N HIS A 78 2.19 15.50 -5.21
CA HIS A 78 3.49 14.99 -5.69
C HIS A 78 4.65 15.97 -5.47
N ALA A 79 4.44 17.26 -5.71
CA ALA A 79 5.50 18.26 -5.56
C ALA A 79 5.99 18.38 -4.10
N ALA A 80 5.05 18.41 -3.13
CA ALA A 80 5.39 18.51 -1.72
C ALA A 80 5.99 17.19 -1.18
N LEU A 81 5.45 16.05 -1.59
CA LEU A 81 5.98 14.73 -1.25
C LEU A 81 7.40 14.53 -1.79
N LYS A 82 7.66 14.92 -3.04
CA LYS A 82 8.99 14.90 -3.62
C LYS A 82 9.94 15.80 -2.84
N LYS A 83 9.53 17.05 -2.57
CA LYS A 83 10.35 18.02 -1.80
C LYS A 83 10.71 17.48 -0.41
N MET A 84 9.82 16.84 0.29
CA MET A 84 10.08 16.24 1.61
C MET A 84 11.27 15.25 1.56
N ILE A 85 11.35 14.43 0.52
CA ILE A 85 12.44 13.47 0.34
C ILE A 85 13.74 14.18 -0.10
N VAL A 86 13.66 15.16 -1.00
CA VAL A 86 14.82 15.98 -1.40
C VAL A 86 15.42 16.68 -0.18
N ASP A 87 14.62 17.38 0.62
CA ASP A 87 15.09 18.05 1.83
C ASP A 87 15.73 17.07 2.84
N THR A 88 15.23 15.83 2.90
CA THR A 88 15.82 14.80 3.74
C THR A 88 17.16 14.33 3.20
N ASN A 89 17.27 14.14 1.89
CA ASN A 89 18.51 13.76 1.23
C ASN A 89 19.59 14.84 1.41
N ASP A 90 19.24 16.11 1.25
CA ASP A 90 20.16 17.25 1.41
C ASP A 90 20.69 17.35 2.84
N ARG A 91 19.81 17.17 3.86
CA ARG A 91 20.25 17.11 5.26
C ARG A 91 21.23 15.96 5.52
N GLN A 92 21.01 14.82 4.89
CA GLN A 92 21.89 13.67 5.05
C GLN A 92 23.22 13.83 4.32
N ALA A 93 23.22 14.44 3.13
CA ALA A 93 24.44 14.80 2.42
C ALA A 93 25.29 15.80 3.24
N ALA A 94 24.64 16.79 3.85
CA ALA A 94 25.30 17.74 4.73
C ALA A 94 25.90 17.11 6.00
N ALA A 95 25.24 16.10 6.58
CA ALA A 95 25.76 15.32 7.71
C ALA A 95 26.94 14.44 7.28
N ALA A 96 26.83 13.77 6.14
CA ALA A 96 27.90 12.95 5.60
C ALA A 96 29.19 13.77 5.32
N ALA A 97 29.06 15.01 4.84
CA ALA A 97 30.17 15.91 4.64
C ALA A 97 30.90 16.30 5.94
N LYS A 98 30.24 16.14 7.10
CA LYS A 98 30.83 16.34 8.44
C LYS A 98 31.36 15.03 9.06
N GLY A 99 31.41 13.94 8.31
CA GLY A 99 31.86 12.63 8.82
C GLY A 99 30.76 11.83 9.52
N GLU A 100 29.50 12.21 9.39
CA GLU A 100 28.33 11.54 9.98
C GLU A 100 27.45 10.93 8.87
N PRO A 101 27.92 9.89 8.14
CA PRO A 101 27.15 9.30 7.06
C PRO A 101 25.92 8.60 7.61
N ARG A 102 24.82 8.66 6.86
CA ARG A 102 23.60 7.93 7.18
C ARG A 102 23.85 6.43 7.15
N PRO A 103 23.51 5.68 8.21
CA PRO A 103 23.46 4.23 8.12
C PRO A 103 22.34 3.76 7.17
N PRO A 104 22.46 2.56 6.58
CA PRO A 104 21.38 1.95 5.81
C PRO A 104 20.08 1.96 6.62
N MET A 105 18.98 2.33 5.98
CA MET A 105 17.65 2.37 6.59
C MET A 105 16.74 1.39 5.89
N TYR A 106 15.90 0.73 6.66
CA TYR A 106 14.94 -0.26 6.20
C TYR A 106 13.58 0.02 6.80
N HIS A 107 12.59 0.21 5.93
CA HIS A 107 11.19 0.30 6.34
C HIS A 107 10.55 -1.09 6.16
N MET A 108 10.01 -1.61 7.24
CA MET A 108 9.30 -2.88 7.27
C MET A 108 7.83 -2.63 7.60
N THR A 109 6.94 -3.14 6.75
CA THR A 109 5.50 -3.19 7.00
C THR A 109 5.14 -4.63 7.36
N THR A 110 4.44 -4.82 8.45
CA THR A 110 4.11 -6.14 8.99
C THR A 110 2.71 -6.16 9.57
N ASN A 111 2.18 -7.35 9.87
CA ASN A 111 0.83 -7.55 10.41
C ASN A 111 -0.25 -6.80 9.61
N SER A 112 -0.15 -6.91 8.29
CA SER A 112 -1.00 -6.16 7.37
C SER A 112 -2.39 -6.77 7.26
N GLN A 113 -3.42 -5.93 7.40
CA GLN A 113 -4.81 -6.27 7.14
C GLN A 113 -5.34 -5.38 6.01
N LEU A 114 -5.59 -5.98 4.85
CA LEU A 114 -6.16 -5.30 3.69
C LEU A 114 -7.65 -5.55 3.60
N THR A 115 -8.43 -4.47 3.52
CA THR A 115 -9.88 -4.48 3.35
C THR A 115 -10.24 -3.72 2.08
N PHE A 116 -10.91 -4.35 1.14
CA PHE A 116 -11.49 -3.67 -0.02
C PHE A 116 -12.78 -2.98 0.40
N VAL A 117 -12.87 -1.67 0.18
CA VAL A 117 -14.08 -0.86 0.41
C VAL A 117 -15.02 -1.01 -0.78
N ASP A 118 -14.45 -0.96 -1.98
CA ASP A 118 -15.12 -1.23 -3.25
C ASP A 118 -14.07 -1.68 -4.30
N LYS A 119 -14.45 -1.67 -5.59
CA LYS A 119 -13.56 -2.10 -6.68
C LYS A 119 -12.33 -1.19 -6.89
N ASP A 120 -12.37 0.06 -6.44
CA ASP A 120 -11.35 1.08 -6.67
C ASP A 120 -10.79 1.70 -5.39
N HIS A 121 -11.29 1.29 -4.21
CA HIS A 121 -10.83 1.77 -2.91
C HIS A 121 -10.54 0.62 -1.97
N ALA A 122 -9.43 0.75 -1.24
CA ALA A 122 -9.04 -0.19 -0.21
C ALA A 122 -8.41 0.53 0.99
N ARG A 123 -8.46 -0.13 2.14
CA ARG A 123 -7.81 0.28 3.38
C ARG A 123 -6.79 -0.78 3.78
N LEU A 124 -5.58 -0.34 4.12
CA LEU A 124 -4.52 -1.19 4.66
C LEU A 124 -4.17 -0.70 6.08
N ASP A 125 -4.50 -1.51 7.07
CA ASP A 125 -4.01 -1.36 8.44
C ASP A 125 -2.75 -2.21 8.61
N SER A 126 -1.70 -1.66 9.22
CA SER A 126 -0.44 -2.40 9.42
C SER A 126 0.36 -1.85 10.58
N TYR A 127 1.32 -2.65 11.06
CA TYR A 127 2.40 -2.15 11.89
C TYR A 127 3.62 -1.85 11.03
N TYR A 128 4.43 -0.89 11.46
CA TYR A 128 5.69 -0.60 10.79
C TYR A 128 6.85 -0.55 11.76
N LEU A 129 8.02 -0.88 11.24
CA LEU A 129 9.31 -0.67 11.88
C LEU A 129 10.22 0.10 10.91
N THR A 130 10.93 1.10 11.43
CA THR A 130 12.05 1.71 10.73
C THR A 130 13.32 1.32 11.47
N VAL A 131 14.23 0.65 10.77
CA VAL A 131 15.45 0.09 11.34
C VAL A 131 16.65 0.73 10.66
N PHE A 132 17.61 1.23 11.43
CA PHE A 132 18.93 1.57 10.93
C PHE A 132 19.85 0.34 11.03
N GLY A 133 20.42 -0.03 9.88
CA GLY A 133 21.43 -1.08 9.81
C GLY A 133 22.75 -0.66 10.45
N ALA A 134 23.68 -1.60 10.51
CA ALA A 134 25.04 -1.32 11.00
C ALA A 134 25.76 -0.34 10.05
N ALA A 135 26.31 0.72 10.60
CA ALA A 135 27.11 1.71 9.84
C ALA A 135 28.63 1.43 9.91
N GLY A 136 29.03 0.26 10.47
CA GLY A 136 30.41 -0.18 10.65
C GLY A 136 30.49 -1.33 11.65
N GLN A 137 31.71 -1.82 11.92
CA GLN A 137 31.90 -3.04 12.74
C GLN A 137 31.40 -2.92 14.19
N ASN A 138 31.29 -1.72 14.75
CA ASN A 138 30.90 -1.51 16.15
C ASN A 138 29.63 -0.67 16.31
N VAL A 139 28.88 -0.42 15.23
CA VAL A 139 27.63 0.33 15.30
C VAL A 139 26.46 -0.67 15.27
N PRO A 140 25.70 -0.81 16.36
CA PRO A 140 24.62 -1.77 16.41
C PRO A 140 23.45 -1.36 15.52
N VAL A 141 22.73 -2.37 15.03
CA VAL A 141 21.40 -2.18 14.42
C VAL A 141 20.46 -1.63 15.50
N ARG A 142 19.65 -0.64 15.14
CA ARG A 142 18.70 -0.03 16.06
C ARG A 142 17.33 0.22 15.42
N VAL A 143 16.29 0.02 16.18
CA VAL A 143 14.94 0.47 15.80
C VAL A 143 14.89 2.00 15.97
N ALA A 144 14.59 2.70 14.89
CA ALA A 144 14.47 4.16 14.87
C ALA A 144 13.03 4.62 15.13
N ALA A 145 12.06 3.85 14.64
CA ALA A 145 10.64 4.09 14.85
C ALA A 145 9.86 2.79 14.77
N ALA A 146 8.77 2.73 15.49
CA ALA A 146 7.78 1.66 15.43
C ALA A 146 6.39 2.26 15.66
N GLY A 147 5.39 1.72 15.02
CA GLY A 147 4.02 2.19 15.20
C GLY A 147 3.02 1.44 14.33
N ARG A 148 1.80 1.96 14.34
CA ARG A 148 0.72 1.53 13.46
C ARG A 148 0.58 2.52 12.31
N SER A 149 0.18 2.03 11.15
CA SER A 149 -0.20 2.88 10.02
C SER A 149 -1.57 2.49 9.48
N VAL A 150 -2.25 3.48 8.93
CA VAL A 150 -3.49 3.34 8.18
C VAL A 150 -3.30 4.01 6.84
N ASP A 151 -3.43 3.20 5.79
CA ASP A 151 -3.34 3.67 4.41
C ASP A 151 -4.72 3.61 3.76
N GLN A 152 -5.14 4.72 3.14
CA GLN A 152 -6.25 4.73 2.19
C GLN A 152 -5.65 4.58 0.79
N LEU A 153 -6.12 3.59 0.07
CA LEU A 153 -5.63 3.25 -1.26
C LEU A 153 -6.71 3.51 -2.29
N VAL A 154 -6.32 3.97 -3.46
CA VAL A 154 -7.23 4.26 -4.57
C VAL A 154 -6.68 3.67 -5.86
N ARG A 155 -7.56 3.20 -6.74
CA ARG A 155 -7.20 2.78 -8.09
C ARG A 155 -7.46 3.91 -9.07
N ILE A 156 -6.42 4.37 -9.75
CA ILE A 156 -6.49 5.39 -10.80
C ILE A 156 -5.86 4.79 -12.06
N ASP A 157 -6.57 4.85 -13.18
CA ASP A 157 -6.13 4.30 -14.48
C ASP A 157 -5.64 2.85 -14.36
N GLY A 158 -6.37 2.04 -13.60
CA GLY A 158 -6.07 0.62 -13.38
C GLY A 158 -4.90 0.32 -12.43
N LYS A 159 -4.29 1.32 -11.79
CA LYS A 159 -3.15 1.17 -10.87
C LYS A 159 -3.54 1.54 -9.46
N TRP A 160 -3.14 0.74 -8.49
CA TRP A 160 -3.27 1.08 -7.08
C TRP A 160 -2.22 2.11 -6.65
N LEU A 161 -2.67 3.15 -5.93
CA LEU A 161 -1.87 4.26 -5.43
C LEU A 161 -2.27 4.57 -3.98
N ILE A 162 -1.38 5.22 -3.23
CA ILE A 162 -1.66 5.69 -1.86
C ILE A 162 -2.40 7.03 -1.96
N GLN A 163 -3.66 7.08 -1.51
CA GLN A 163 -4.41 8.33 -1.36
C GLN A 163 -4.02 9.06 -0.08
N SER A 164 -3.89 8.33 1.02
CA SER A 164 -3.35 8.88 2.25
C SER A 164 -2.64 7.81 3.07
N ARG A 165 -1.55 8.19 3.74
CA ARG A 165 -0.83 7.37 4.70
C ARG A 165 -0.74 8.09 6.03
N ASP A 166 -1.38 7.55 7.06
CA ASP A 166 -1.26 7.99 8.44
C ASP A 166 -0.38 7.01 9.22
N VAL A 167 0.74 7.47 9.76
CA VAL A 167 1.69 6.64 10.53
C VAL A 167 1.56 6.87 12.04
N ALA A 168 0.56 7.61 12.47
CA ALA A 168 0.23 7.85 13.87
C ALA A 168 -1.29 7.99 14.05
N PRO A 169 -2.09 6.99 13.59
CA PRO A 169 -3.53 7.06 13.70
C PRO A 169 -3.94 7.10 15.17
N ARG A 170 -4.90 7.96 15.48
CA ARG A 170 -5.56 7.96 16.79
C ARG A 170 -6.49 6.75 16.86
N GLU A 171 -6.49 6.08 17.99
CA GLU A 171 -7.44 5.01 18.30
C GLU A 171 -8.78 5.57 18.76
#